data_56d0638b3932782a7167043d662c1d8d
#
_entry.id   56d0638b3932782a7167043d662c1d8d
#
_cell.length_a   1.000
_cell.length_b   1.000
_cell.length_c   1.000
_cell.angle_alpha   90.00
_cell.angle_beta   90.00
_cell.angle_gamma   90.00
#
_symmetry.space_group_name_H-M   'P 1'
#
loop_
_entity.id
_entity.type
_entity.pdbx_description
1 polymer ?
#
loop_
_entity_poly.entity_id
_entity_poly.type
_entity_poly.pdbx_seq_one_letter_code
_entity_poly.pdbx_strand_id
1 'polypeptide(L)'
;DIEGFEFEKGRFYNESEANSGATVIVLGNEISKSLFENFDPIGKSVRLYGQRFTVIGVMKKEGSGLFGDSNDTAAYIPVNFVRQLYGDNNTSLTNVIILKPKKGVDMEAYKGELSQKLRSYRGLKAGEIDNFFINVFSGFTDFIDGILGQMNVVGWIISGFSLLVGGFGIANIMFVSVKERTNLIGIQKSLGAKNKFILLQFLFEAVILSLIG
;
A
#
# COMPACT_ATOMS: atom_id res chain seq x y z
N ASP A 1 16.26 -6.86 -6.02
CA ASP A 1 15.45 -5.65 -6.25
C ASP A 1 14.64 -5.34 -4.99
N ILE A 2 14.97 -4.21 -4.36
CA ILE A 2 14.30 -3.79 -3.11
C ILE A 2 12.95 -3.13 -3.45
N GLU A 3 12.85 -2.43 -4.57
CA GLU A 3 11.68 -1.66 -4.97
C GLU A 3 10.78 -2.34 -6.00
N GLY A 4 11.18 -3.48 -6.58
CA GLY A 4 10.32 -4.23 -7.50
C GLY A 4 9.94 -3.44 -8.74
N PHE A 5 10.87 -2.69 -9.33
CA PHE A 5 10.63 -1.87 -10.52
C PHE A 5 10.04 -2.68 -11.67
N GLU A 6 8.89 -2.27 -12.17
CA GLU A 6 8.29 -2.81 -13.38
C GLU A 6 8.65 -1.92 -14.59
N PHE A 7 9.00 -2.57 -15.71
CA PHE A 7 9.36 -1.86 -16.95
C PHE A 7 8.25 -1.97 -17.98
N GLU A 8 7.94 -0.88 -18.65
CA GLU A 8 7.12 -0.89 -19.85
C GLU A 8 7.95 -1.37 -21.05
N LYS A 9 9.23 -0.91 -21.12
CA LYS A 9 10.17 -1.30 -22.15
C LYS A 9 11.60 -1.35 -21.62
N GLY A 10 12.41 -2.23 -22.19
CA GLY A 10 13.83 -2.31 -21.88
C GLY A 10 14.15 -2.96 -20.53
N ARG A 11 15.20 -2.49 -19.88
CA ARG A 11 15.74 -3.06 -18.64
C ARG A 11 16.40 -1.99 -17.75
N PHE A 12 16.68 -2.35 -16.50
CA PHE A 12 17.57 -1.57 -15.63
C PHE A 12 19.05 -1.79 -16.03
N TYR A 13 19.92 -0.90 -15.61
CA TYR A 13 21.36 -1.11 -15.79
C TYR A 13 21.84 -2.26 -14.92
N ASN A 14 22.80 -3.01 -15.46
CA ASN A 14 23.40 -4.14 -14.75
C ASN A 14 24.55 -3.69 -13.82
N GLU A 15 25.06 -4.62 -13.04
CA GLU A 15 26.12 -4.36 -12.07
C GLU A 15 27.41 -3.81 -12.74
N SER A 16 27.77 -4.31 -13.91
CA SER A 16 28.93 -3.82 -14.68
C SER A 16 28.74 -2.36 -15.14
N GLU A 17 27.55 -2.03 -15.65
CA GLU A 17 27.18 -0.66 -16.05
C GLU A 17 27.13 0.28 -14.84
N ALA A 18 26.62 -0.21 -13.70
CA ALA A 18 26.62 0.55 -12.44
C ALA A 18 28.06 0.83 -11.94
N ASN A 19 28.92 -0.19 -11.91
CA ASN A 19 30.28 -0.09 -11.41
C ASN A 19 31.21 0.75 -12.32
N SER A 20 31.04 0.64 -13.63
CA SER A 20 31.81 1.44 -14.61
C SER A 20 31.36 2.88 -14.72
N GLY A 21 30.20 3.24 -14.18
CA GLY A 21 29.61 4.57 -14.37
C GLY A 21 29.20 4.80 -15.83
N ALA A 22 28.64 3.78 -16.49
CA ALA A 22 28.23 3.86 -17.88
C ALA A 22 27.22 4.99 -18.12
N THR A 23 27.28 5.63 -19.28
CA THR A 23 26.34 6.69 -19.68
C THR A 23 25.05 6.11 -20.21
N VAL A 24 24.34 5.39 -19.34
CA VAL A 24 23.01 4.82 -19.59
C VAL A 24 21.98 5.43 -18.66
N ILE A 25 20.74 5.50 -19.12
CA ILE A 25 19.64 6.11 -18.37
C ILE A 25 18.36 5.28 -18.48
N VAL A 26 17.66 5.16 -17.37
CA VAL A 26 16.30 4.63 -17.30
C VAL A 26 15.36 5.78 -17.02
N LEU A 27 14.30 5.92 -17.79
CA LEU A 27 13.36 7.03 -17.70
C LEU A 27 12.05 6.59 -17.06
N GLY A 28 11.48 7.46 -16.26
CA GLY A 28 10.08 7.34 -15.84
C GLY A 28 9.12 7.53 -17.02
N ASN A 29 7.93 7.01 -16.89
CA ASN A 29 6.94 6.97 -17.97
C ASN A 29 6.58 8.36 -18.50
N GLU A 30 6.35 9.34 -17.62
CA GLU A 30 5.98 10.70 -18.01
C GLU A 30 7.14 11.44 -18.69
N ILE A 31 8.37 11.27 -18.20
CA ILE A 31 9.55 11.85 -18.84
C ILE A 31 9.72 11.27 -20.25
N SER A 32 9.60 9.95 -20.36
CA SER A 32 9.73 9.28 -21.65
C SER A 32 8.70 9.79 -22.68
N LYS A 33 7.44 9.92 -22.26
CA LYS A 33 6.36 10.46 -23.11
C LYS A 33 6.58 11.92 -23.48
N SER A 34 7.04 12.73 -22.53
CA SER A 34 7.32 14.15 -22.78
C SER A 34 8.48 14.37 -23.77
N LEU A 35 9.50 13.50 -23.74
CA LEU A 35 10.68 13.66 -24.60
C LEU A 35 10.52 13.01 -25.98
N PHE A 36 9.81 11.90 -26.05
CA PHE A 36 9.77 11.07 -27.27
C PHE A 36 8.37 10.93 -27.86
N GLU A 37 7.33 11.44 -27.16
CA GLU A 37 5.93 11.32 -27.61
C GLU A 37 5.55 9.86 -27.97
N ASN A 38 5.42 9.58 -29.28
CA ASN A 38 5.06 8.26 -29.81
C ASN A 38 6.25 7.47 -30.36
N PHE A 39 7.47 8.02 -30.29
CA PHE A 39 8.66 7.32 -30.77
C PHE A 39 9.19 6.36 -29.73
N ASP A 40 9.82 5.27 -30.19
CA ASP A 40 10.47 4.33 -29.29
C ASP A 40 11.71 4.99 -28.65
N PRO A 41 11.76 5.14 -27.33
CA PRO A 41 12.86 5.79 -26.62
C PRO A 41 14.09 4.90 -26.50
N ILE A 42 13.96 3.56 -26.58
CA ILE A 42 15.07 2.65 -26.34
C ILE A 42 16.18 2.84 -27.40
N GLY A 43 17.42 2.95 -26.94
CA GLY A 43 18.59 3.21 -27.79
C GLY A 43 18.75 4.65 -28.25
N LYS A 44 17.78 5.54 -27.96
CA LYS A 44 17.92 6.98 -28.22
C LYS A 44 18.80 7.66 -27.19
N SER A 45 19.33 8.84 -27.57
CA SER A 45 20.20 9.63 -26.69
C SER A 45 19.46 10.79 -26.04
N VAL A 46 19.64 10.94 -24.75
CA VAL A 46 19.20 12.12 -23.97
C VAL A 46 20.42 12.86 -23.44
N ARG A 47 20.40 14.18 -23.43
CA ARG A 47 21.47 14.98 -22.85
C ARG A 47 21.13 15.36 -21.42
N LEU A 48 21.95 14.94 -20.46
CA LEU A 48 21.83 15.27 -19.06
C LEU A 48 23.20 15.68 -18.53
N TYR A 49 23.31 16.76 -17.74
CA TYR A 49 24.57 17.30 -17.22
C TYR A 49 25.64 17.52 -18.30
N GLY A 50 25.24 17.92 -19.53
CA GLY A 50 26.15 18.11 -20.65
C GLY A 50 26.63 16.84 -21.34
N GLN A 51 26.35 15.68 -20.80
CA GLN A 51 26.71 14.36 -21.33
C GLN A 51 25.56 13.68 -22.06
N ARG A 52 25.88 12.78 -22.99
CA ARG A 52 24.88 11.99 -23.73
C ARG A 52 24.68 10.65 -23.02
N PHE A 53 23.44 10.36 -22.67
CA PHE A 53 23.03 9.10 -22.08
C PHE A 53 22.20 8.32 -23.10
N THR A 54 22.43 7.03 -23.19
CA THR A 54 21.58 6.12 -23.99
C THR A 54 20.45 5.59 -23.14
N VAL A 55 19.22 5.76 -23.60
CA VAL A 55 18.03 5.22 -22.93
C VAL A 55 18.00 3.70 -23.08
N ILE A 56 18.05 2.97 -21.96
CA ILE A 56 18.04 1.51 -21.92
C ILE A 56 16.75 0.91 -21.36
N GLY A 57 15.94 1.72 -20.68
CA GLY A 57 14.68 1.29 -20.10
C GLY A 57 13.72 2.44 -19.89
N VAL A 58 12.42 2.12 -19.89
CA VAL A 58 11.32 2.99 -19.51
C VAL A 58 10.49 2.27 -18.46
N MET A 59 10.25 2.94 -17.35
CA MET A 59 9.46 2.39 -16.25
C MET A 59 7.98 2.35 -16.65
N LYS A 60 7.27 1.35 -16.14
CA LYS A 60 5.83 1.25 -16.26
C LYS A 60 5.19 2.39 -15.48
N LYS A 61 4.10 2.94 -16.00
CA LYS A 61 3.35 3.99 -15.31
C LYS A 61 2.80 3.48 -14.00
N GLU A 62 3.17 4.13 -12.90
CA GLU A 62 2.71 3.82 -11.54
C GLU A 62 1.59 4.78 -11.09
N GLY A 63 1.53 5.98 -11.67
CA GLY A 63 0.62 7.04 -11.25
C GLY A 63 1.13 7.80 -10.02
N SER A 64 0.32 8.73 -9.52
CA SER A 64 0.66 9.50 -8.33
C SER A 64 0.63 8.61 -7.09
N GLY A 65 1.77 8.40 -6.45
CA GLY A 65 1.86 7.74 -5.16
C GLY A 65 1.13 8.53 -4.06
N LEU A 66 0.80 7.87 -2.97
CA LEU A 66 0.16 8.48 -1.78
C LEU A 66 0.97 9.67 -1.21
N PHE A 67 2.25 9.79 -1.53
CA PHE A 67 3.17 10.82 -1.04
C PHE A 67 3.58 11.86 -2.10
N GLY A 68 2.96 11.82 -3.28
CA GLY A 68 3.26 12.76 -4.34
C GLY A 68 4.52 12.45 -5.17
N ASP A 69 5.42 11.60 -4.68
CA ASP A 69 6.59 11.14 -5.42
C ASP A 69 6.19 9.94 -6.29
N SER A 70 6.33 10.11 -7.59
CA SER A 70 6.08 9.06 -8.59
C SER A 70 7.36 8.79 -9.35
N ASN A 71 7.69 7.51 -9.53
CA ASN A 71 8.78 7.10 -10.42
C ASN A 71 8.53 7.50 -11.87
N ASP A 72 7.31 7.91 -12.21
CA ASP A 72 6.93 8.36 -13.55
C ASP A 72 7.69 9.63 -13.99
N THR A 73 8.06 10.49 -13.03
CA THR A 73 8.82 11.72 -13.24
C THR A 73 10.29 11.63 -12.87
N ALA A 74 10.77 10.41 -12.58
CA ALA A 74 12.17 10.16 -12.19
C ALA A 74 13.02 9.69 -13.36
N ALA A 75 14.33 9.93 -13.28
CA ALA A 75 15.33 9.38 -14.19
C ALA A 75 16.46 8.75 -13.39
N TYR A 76 16.83 7.54 -13.75
CA TYR A 76 17.83 6.76 -13.03
C TYR A 76 19.11 6.60 -13.85
N ILE A 77 20.23 6.98 -13.27
CA ILE A 77 21.57 6.83 -13.87
C ILE A 77 22.51 6.14 -12.88
N PRO A 78 23.57 5.49 -13.36
CA PRO A 78 24.56 4.88 -12.49
C PRO A 78 25.21 5.89 -11.54
N VAL A 79 25.23 5.60 -10.24
CA VAL A 79 25.77 6.49 -9.21
C VAL A 79 27.26 6.78 -9.42
N ASN A 80 28.03 5.80 -9.95
CA ASN A 80 29.44 6.00 -10.19
C ASN A 80 29.73 7.00 -11.32
N PHE A 81 28.81 7.20 -12.27
CA PHE A 81 28.91 8.31 -13.20
C PHE A 81 28.84 9.65 -12.47
N VAL A 82 27.91 9.80 -11.53
CA VAL A 82 27.76 11.05 -10.75
C VAL A 82 28.98 11.29 -9.87
N ARG A 83 29.54 10.23 -9.27
CA ARG A 83 30.80 10.30 -8.49
C ARG A 83 31.98 10.72 -9.33
N GLN A 84 32.09 10.21 -10.55
CA GLN A 84 33.18 10.62 -11.48
C GLN A 84 33.04 12.09 -11.87
N LEU A 85 31.82 12.61 -12.01
CA LEU A 85 31.60 13.99 -12.44
C LEU A 85 31.79 15.00 -11.30
N TYR A 86 31.33 14.68 -10.08
CA TYR A 86 31.28 15.63 -8.95
C TYR A 86 32.19 15.26 -7.78
N GLY A 87 32.83 14.08 -7.82
CA GLY A 87 33.63 13.55 -6.70
C GLY A 87 32.78 12.89 -5.62
N ASP A 88 33.42 12.09 -4.78
CA ASP A 88 32.77 11.31 -3.71
C ASP A 88 32.28 12.17 -2.53
N ASN A 89 32.87 13.37 -2.33
CA ASN A 89 32.58 14.22 -1.18
C ASN A 89 31.67 15.41 -1.50
N ASN A 90 30.85 15.30 -2.54
CA ASN A 90 29.94 16.39 -2.90
C ASN A 90 28.77 16.49 -1.92
N THR A 91 28.73 17.58 -1.15
CA THR A 91 27.67 17.88 -0.16
C THR A 91 26.34 18.25 -0.81
N SER A 92 26.33 18.53 -2.12
CA SER A 92 25.10 18.82 -2.87
C SER A 92 24.31 17.57 -3.23
N LEU A 93 24.90 16.39 -3.06
CA LEU A 93 24.22 15.11 -3.32
C LEU A 93 23.80 14.48 -2.00
N THR A 94 22.52 14.20 -1.86
CA THR A 94 22.03 13.44 -0.72
C THR A 94 22.25 11.96 -0.97
N ASN A 95 23.12 11.35 -0.19
CA ASN A 95 23.37 9.92 -0.24
C ASN A 95 22.30 9.20 0.61
N VAL A 96 21.46 8.39 -0.02
CA VAL A 96 20.44 7.59 0.64
C VAL A 96 20.73 6.11 0.45
N ILE A 97 20.66 5.35 1.54
CA ILE A 97 20.74 3.89 1.52
C ILE A 97 19.37 3.36 1.94
N ILE A 98 18.72 2.65 1.05
CA ILE A 98 17.42 2.00 1.33
C ILE A 98 17.70 0.55 1.71
N LEU A 99 17.23 0.16 2.89
CA LEU A 99 17.38 -1.18 3.43
C LEU A 99 16.01 -1.79 3.69
N LYS A 100 15.81 -3.02 3.23
CA LYS A 100 14.60 -3.80 3.48
C LYS A 100 14.93 -4.95 4.43
N PRO A 101 14.54 -4.88 5.70
CA PRO A 101 14.77 -5.96 6.64
C PRO A 101 13.90 -7.17 6.30
N LYS A 102 14.30 -8.35 6.81
CA LYS A 102 13.48 -9.56 6.69
C LYS A 102 12.21 -9.41 7.52
N LYS A 103 11.15 -10.14 7.11
CA LYS A 103 9.89 -10.16 7.87
C LYS A 103 10.13 -10.67 9.30
N GLY A 104 9.50 -10.00 10.28
CA GLY A 104 9.58 -10.38 11.69
C GLY A 104 10.77 -9.81 12.46
N VAL A 105 11.55 -8.91 11.86
CA VAL A 105 12.63 -8.19 12.55
C VAL A 105 12.03 -7.05 13.37
N ASP A 106 12.45 -6.94 14.64
CA ASP A 106 12.15 -5.78 15.47
C ASP A 106 12.87 -4.54 14.90
N MET A 107 12.08 -3.56 14.47
CA MET A 107 12.60 -2.38 13.78
C MET A 107 13.40 -1.46 14.70
N GLU A 108 13.05 -1.37 15.99
CA GLU A 108 13.81 -0.54 16.95
C GLU A 108 15.17 -1.17 17.26
N ALA A 109 15.22 -2.48 17.49
CA ALA A 109 16.46 -3.21 17.69
C ALA A 109 17.36 -3.13 16.43
N TYR A 110 16.76 -3.30 15.24
CA TYR A 110 17.47 -3.21 13.96
C TYR A 110 18.04 -1.81 13.70
N LYS A 111 17.28 -0.76 13.98
CA LYS A 111 17.72 0.63 13.90
C LYS A 111 18.90 0.89 14.81
N GLY A 112 18.87 0.37 16.05
CA GLY A 112 19.99 0.49 16.99
C GLY A 112 21.26 -0.19 16.48
N GLU A 113 21.15 -1.42 15.97
CA GLU A 113 22.26 -2.17 15.39
C GLU A 113 22.84 -1.45 14.16
N LEU A 114 21.97 -0.97 13.26
CA LEU A 114 22.37 -0.23 12.07
C LEU A 114 23.10 1.07 12.43
N SER A 115 22.57 1.83 13.40
CA SER A 115 23.21 3.05 13.90
C SER A 115 24.60 2.75 14.42
N GLN A 116 24.75 1.71 15.24
CA GLN A 116 26.06 1.34 15.79
C GLN A 116 27.06 0.93 14.70
N LYS A 117 26.62 0.16 13.69
CA LYS A 117 27.47 -0.21 12.55
C LYS A 117 27.89 1.00 11.72
N LEU A 118 26.94 1.93 11.44
CA LEU A 118 27.24 3.16 10.70
C LEU A 118 28.20 4.07 11.46
N ARG A 119 28.02 4.22 12.78
CA ARG A 119 28.96 4.98 13.64
C ARG A 119 30.36 4.39 13.57
N SER A 120 30.48 3.07 13.70
CA SER A 120 31.76 2.35 13.59
C SER A 120 32.41 2.54 12.22
N TYR A 121 31.64 2.39 11.13
CA TYR A 121 32.13 2.56 9.76
C TYR A 121 32.58 3.99 9.47
N ARG A 122 31.89 5.00 10.04
CA ARG A 122 32.27 6.43 9.90
C ARG A 122 33.30 6.91 10.90
N GLY A 123 33.80 6.05 11.80
CA GLY A 123 34.81 6.37 12.79
C GLY A 123 34.33 7.36 13.86
N LEU A 124 33.02 7.46 14.12
CA LEU A 124 32.47 8.35 15.14
C LEU A 124 32.80 7.82 16.55
N LYS A 125 33.30 8.71 17.42
CA LYS A 125 33.60 8.38 18.79
C LYS A 125 32.36 8.31 19.67
N ALA A 126 32.47 7.68 20.83
CA ALA A 126 31.44 7.69 21.83
C ALA A 126 31.12 9.13 22.26
N GLY A 127 29.83 9.56 22.16
CA GLY A 127 29.42 10.92 22.49
C GLY A 127 29.42 11.93 21.35
N GLU A 128 29.94 11.59 20.17
CA GLU A 128 29.80 12.44 18.98
C GLU A 128 28.38 12.34 18.41
N ILE A 129 27.91 13.47 17.87
CA ILE A 129 26.59 13.55 17.21
C ILE A 129 26.63 12.80 15.89
N ASP A 130 25.59 12.05 15.59
CA ASP A 130 25.47 11.32 14.33
C ASP A 130 25.41 12.29 13.15
N ASN A 131 26.21 12.02 12.13
CA ASN A 131 26.22 12.75 10.86
C ASN A 131 25.39 12.05 9.77
N PHE A 132 24.42 11.25 10.20
CA PHE A 132 23.45 10.53 9.36
C PHE A 132 22.08 10.44 10.07
N PHE A 133 21.04 10.20 9.28
CA PHE A 133 19.69 9.98 9.80
C PHE A 133 19.20 8.62 9.36
N ILE A 134 18.54 7.91 10.27
CA ILE A 134 17.86 6.65 9.97
C ILE A 134 16.35 6.90 10.07
N ASN A 135 15.69 6.93 8.92
CA ASN A 135 14.25 7.01 8.83
C ASN A 135 13.65 5.62 8.71
N VAL A 136 12.66 5.33 9.53
CA VAL A 136 11.92 4.07 9.49
C VAL A 136 10.51 4.38 9.01
N PHE A 137 10.09 3.73 7.94
CA PHE A 137 8.75 3.91 7.38
C PHE A 137 7.63 3.20 8.19
N SER A 138 7.99 2.52 9.30
CA SER A 138 6.99 1.83 10.14
C SER A 138 5.95 2.78 10.75
N GLY A 139 6.35 4.00 11.10
CA GLY A 139 5.41 4.99 11.65
C GLY A 139 4.25 5.34 10.73
N PHE A 140 4.44 5.20 9.42
CA PHE A 140 3.37 5.39 8.45
C PHE A 140 2.42 4.20 8.37
N THR A 141 2.95 2.98 8.40
CA THR A 141 2.11 1.77 8.49
C THR A 141 1.30 1.78 9.78
N ASP A 142 1.89 2.14 10.91
CA ASP A 142 1.20 2.25 12.19
C ASP A 142 0.08 3.33 12.16
N PHE A 143 0.33 4.44 11.47
CA PHE A 143 -0.67 5.50 11.25
C PHE A 143 -1.84 5.01 10.39
N ILE A 144 -1.57 4.32 9.27
CA ILE A 144 -2.60 3.72 8.42
C ILE A 144 -3.38 2.66 9.18
N ASP A 145 -2.72 1.78 9.90
CA ASP A 145 -3.35 0.75 10.72
C ASP A 145 -4.24 1.36 11.81
N GLY A 146 -3.81 2.48 12.39
CA GLY A 146 -4.61 3.26 13.33
C GLY A 146 -5.90 3.83 12.69
N ILE A 147 -5.80 4.40 11.49
CA ILE A 147 -6.96 4.89 10.73
C ILE A 147 -7.91 3.74 10.39
N LEU A 148 -7.37 2.64 9.85
CA LEU A 148 -8.18 1.47 9.50
C LEU A 148 -8.85 0.85 10.72
N GLY A 149 -8.16 0.83 11.86
CA GLY A 149 -8.72 0.39 13.14
C GLY A 149 -9.91 1.25 13.58
N GLN A 150 -9.80 2.58 13.48
CA GLN A 150 -10.90 3.50 13.79
C GLN A 150 -12.06 3.35 12.82
N MET A 151 -11.80 3.21 11.52
CA MET A 151 -12.85 2.96 10.51
C MET A 151 -13.61 1.65 10.78
N ASN A 152 -12.91 0.61 11.22
CA ASN A 152 -13.54 -0.65 11.63
C ASN A 152 -14.52 -0.45 12.78
N VAL A 153 -14.13 0.29 13.82
CA VAL A 153 -15.02 0.58 14.96
C VAL A 153 -16.28 1.33 14.51
N VAL A 154 -16.12 2.37 13.69
CA VAL A 154 -17.26 3.12 13.13
C VAL A 154 -18.15 2.21 12.27
N GLY A 155 -17.52 1.34 11.45
CA GLY A 155 -18.25 0.35 10.65
C GLY A 155 -19.08 -0.61 11.51
N TRP A 156 -18.54 -1.11 12.61
CA TRP A 156 -19.26 -1.96 13.56
C TRP A 156 -20.46 -1.25 14.20
N ILE A 157 -20.28 0.03 14.58
CA ILE A 157 -21.35 0.85 15.17
C ILE A 157 -22.49 1.03 14.14
N ILE A 158 -22.16 1.46 12.92
CA ILE A 158 -23.16 1.69 11.86
C ILE A 158 -23.88 0.39 11.52
N SER A 159 -23.13 -0.72 11.37
CA SER A 159 -23.73 -2.03 11.09
C SER A 159 -24.65 -2.51 12.21
N GLY A 160 -24.24 -2.30 13.46
CA GLY A 160 -25.05 -2.62 14.62
C GLY A 160 -26.38 -1.87 14.64
N PHE A 161 -26.36 -0.57 14.41
CA PHE A 161 -27.60 0.23 14.30
C PHE A 161 -28.46 -0.18 13.11
N SER A 162 -27.86 -0.46 11.96
CA SER A 162 -28.58 -0.93 10.77
C SER A 162 -29.29 -2.26 11.02
N LEU A 163 -28.62 -3.20 11.69
CA LEU A 163 -29.20 -4.47 12.10
C LEU A 163 -30.38 -4.29 13.07
N LEU A 164 -30.24 -3.37 14.04
CA LEU A 164 -31.34 -3.06 14.97
C LEU A 164 -32.55 -2.49 14.24
N VAL A 165 -32.35 -1.49 13.38
CA VAL A 165 -33.44 -0.88 12.62
C VAL A 165 -34.12 -1.91 11.71
N GLY A 166 -33.32 -2.70 10.98
CA GLY A 166 -33.86 -3.80 10.13
C GLY A 166 -34.62 -4.84 10.95
N GLY A 167 -34.05 -5.24 12.09
CA GLY A 167 -34.67 -6.18 13.01
C GLY A 167 -36.03 -5.69 13.55
N PHE A 168 -36.13 -4.42 13.95
CA PHE A 168 -37.38 -3.81 14.37
C PHE A 168 -38.40 -3.75 13.22
N GLY A 169 -37.98 -3.48 11.98
CA GLY A 169 -38.82 -3.50 10.80
C GLY A 169 -39.45 -4.88 10.59
N ILE A 170 -38.65 -5.93 10.59
CA ILE A 170 -39.08 -7.32 10.45
C ILE A 170 -39.99 -7.72 11.63
N ALA A 171 -39.61 -7.37 12.87
CA ALA A 171 -40.40 -7.67 14.04
C ALA A 171 -41.81 -7.05 13.95
N ASN A 172 -41.93 -5.80 13.51
CA ASN A 172 -43.23 -5.12 13.35
C ASN A 172 -44.13 -5.82 12.32
N ILE A 173 -43.56 -6.19 11.15
CA ILE A 173 -44.29 -6.95 10.13
C ILE A 173 -44.75 -8.30 10.69
N MET A 174 -43.90 -9.00 11.41
CA MET A 174 -44.21 -10.29 12.01
C MET A 174 -45.25 -10.18 13.10
N PHE A 175 -45.25 -9.13 13.93
CA PHE A 175 -46.36 -8.90 14.91
C PHE A 175 -47.70 -8.74 14.24
N VAL A 176 -47.79 -8.00 13.13
CA VAL A 176 -49.02 -7.83 12.36
C VAL A 176 -49.45 -9.18 11.76
N SER A 177 -48.54 -9.91 11.11
CA SER A 177 -48.81 -11.22 10.50
C SER A 177 -49.32 -12.25 11.52
N VAL A 178 -48.68 -12.32 12.70
CA VAL A 178 -49.14 -13.21 13.79
C VAL A 178 -50.52 -12.81 14.28
N LYS A 179 -50.82 -11.51 14.42
CA LYS A 179 -52.13 -11.01 14.86
C LYS A 179 -53.24 -11.35 13.87
N GLU A 180 -53.00 -11.21 12.57
CA GLU A 180 -53.95 -11.57 11.52
C GLU A 180 -54.22 -13.07 11.48
N ARG A 181 -53.24 -13.92 11.78
CA ARG A 181 -53.34 -15.38 11.74
C ARG A 181 -53.69 -16.02 13.09
N THR A 182 -54.08 -15.24 14.10
CA THR A 182 -54.37 -15.74 15.46
C THR A 182 -55.41 -16.87 15.46
N ASN A 183 -56.45 -16.80 14.61
CA ASN A 183 -57.44 -17.85 14.48
C ASN A 183 -56.87 -19.17 13.96
N LEU A 184 -55.98 -19.10 12.96
CA LEU A 184 -55.31 -20.27 12.41
C LEU A 184 -54.37 -20.91 13.44
N ILE A 185 -53.67 -20.10 14.21
CA ILE A 185 -52.84 -20.55 15.32
C ILE A 185 -53.66 -21.26 16.39
N GLY A 186 -54.85 -20.73 16.70
CA GLY A 186 -55.80 -21.35 17.62
C GLY A 186 -56.26 -22.73 17.14
N ILE A 187 -56.59 -22.87 15.86
CA ILE A 187 -56.96 -24.15 15.25
C ILE A 187 -55.79 -25.15 15.30
N GLN A 188 -54.58 -24.75 14.92
CA GLN A 188 -53.43 -25.61 14.99
C GLN A 188 -53.15 -26.09 16.42
N LYS A 189 -53.32 -25.22 17.39
CA LYS A 189 -53.15 -25.56 18.81
C LYS A 189 -54.20 -26.51 19.34
N SER A 190 -55.46 -26.36 18.90
CA SER A 190 -56.55 -27.29 19.27
C SER A 190 -56.36 -28.69 18.66
N LEU A 191 -55.68 -28.77 17.49
CA LEU A 191 -55.28 -30.01 16.84
C LEU A 191 -54.00 -30.64 17.44
N GLY A 192 -53.45 -30.04 18.50
CA GLY A 192 -52.29 -30.59 19.23
C GLY A 192 -50.93 -30.12 18.75
N ALA A 193 -50.83 -29.08 17.93
CA ALA A 193 -49.55 -28.55 17.50
C ALA A 193 -48.74 -28.00 18.69
N LYS A 194 -47.49 -28.40 18.78
CA LYS A 194 -46.56 -27.91 19.83
C LYS A 194 -46.18 -26.46 19.59
N ASN A 195 -46.05 -25.67 20.65
CA ASN A 195 -45.68 -24.26 20.57
C ASN A 195 -44.36 -24.04 19.81
N LYS A 196 -43.40 -24.98 19.92
CA LYS A 196 -42.13 -24.92 19.19
C LYS A 196 -42.29 -24.99 17.67
N PHE A 197 -43.27 -25.75 17.19
CA PHE A 197 -43.57 -25.90 15.76
C PHE A 197 -44.12 -24.58 15.18
N ILE A 198 -45.09 -23.98 15.86
CA ILE A 198 -45.65 -22.71 15.49
C ILE A 198 -44.61 -21.60 15.48
N LEU A 199 -43.74 -21.56 16.50
CA LEU A 199 -42.66 -20.59 16.60
C LEU A 199 -41.63 -20.75 15.44
N LEU A 200 -41.25 -21.98 15.12
CA LEU A 200 -40.35 -22.26 13.99
C LEU A 200 -40.95 -21.83 12.64
N GLN A 201 -42.25 -22.02 12.43
CA GLN A 201 -42.92 -21.59 11.21
C GLN A 201 -42.80 -20.08 10.98
N PHE A 202 -43.06 -19.27 12.01
CA PHE A 202 -42.89 -17.81 11.92
C PHE A 202 -41.41 -17.38 11.82
N LEU A 203 -40.52 -18.12 12.46
CA LEU A 203 -39.09 -17.84 12.37
C LEU A 203 -38.59 -18.06 10.94
N PHE A 204 -38.97 -19.18 10.30
CA PHE A 204 -38.62 -19.43 8.90
C PHE A 204 -39.19 -18.39 7.95
N GLU A 205 -40.44 -17.96 8.18
CA GLU A 205 -41.06 -16.90 7.39
C GLU A 205 -40.31 -15.58 7.51
N ALA A 206 -39.87 -15.21 8.72
CA ALA A 206 -39.03 -14.02 8.97
C ALA A 206 -37.66 -14.11 8.28
N VAL A 207 -37.02 -15.29 8.32
CA VAL A 207 -35.74 -15.51 7.66
C VAL A 207 -35.88 -15.40 6.14
N ILE A 208 -36.91 -16.00 5.55
CA ILE A 208 -37.17 -15.91 4.11
C ILE A 208 -37.40 -14.46 3.69
N LEU A 209 -38.22 -13.71 4.44
CA LEU A 209 -38.49 -12.30 4.17
C LEU A 209 -37.21 -11.46 4.27
N SER A 210 -36.33 -11.76 5.23
CA SER A 210 -35.04 -11.08 5.40
C SER A 210 -34.04 -11.38 4.28
N LEU A 211 -34.19 -12.52 3.58
CA LEU A 211 -33.29 -12.87 2.46
C LEU A 211 -33.77 -12.30 1.11
N ILE A 212 -35.06 -11.98 0.99
CA ILE A 212 -35.66 -11.48 -0.24
C ILE A 212 -35.69 -9.93 -0.25
N GLY A 213 -35.84 -9.31 0.92
CA GLY A 213 -35.89 -7.85 1.09
C GLY A 213 -34.54 -7.27 1.41
#